data_93cfd451ce66ce142b248794cf4d8b54
#
_entry.id   93cfd451ce66ce142b248794cf4d8b54
#
_cell.length_a   1.000
_cell.length_b   1.000
_cell.length_c   1.000
_cell.angle_alpha   90.00
_cell.angle_beta   90.00
_cell.angle_gamma   90.00
#
_symmetry.space_group_name_H-M   'P 1'
#
loop_
_entity.id
_entity.type
_entity.pdbx_description
1 polymer ?
#
loop_
_entity_poly.entity_id
_entity_poly.type
_entity_poly.pdbx_seq_one_letter_code
_entity_poly.pdbx_strand_id
1 'polypeptide(L)'
;MNTMIRTLPCPCDNEKNYSECCSAYLDEGKFAPSAETLMRSRYTAYVLQRNDYLMKTWHPETRPINLNLITDQSKWLGLTVKRSEQTAPDQAIVEFIARYKVNGKAQRLHEISRFKRIDKQWYYLDGDIL
;
A
#
# COMPACT_ATOMS: atom_id res chain seq x y z
N MET A 1 1.48 -12.94 -16.53
CA MET A 1 1.16 -12.90 -15.09
C MET A 1 1.34 -14.26 -14.47
N ASN A 2 1.91 -14.32 -13.30
CA ASN A 2 2.15 -15.59 -12.61
C ASN A 2 0.89 -16.05 -11.89
N THR A 3 0.31 -17.19 -12.36
CA THR A 3 -0.92 -17.71 -11.75
C THR A 3 -0.73 -18.15 -10.30
N MET A 4 0.50 -18.52 -9.90
CA MET A 4 0.77 -18.89 -8.51
C MET A 4 0.56 -17.72 -7.55
N ILE A 5 0.93 -16.50 -7.96
CA ILE A 5 0.72 -15.31 -7.14
C ILE A 5 -0.77 -15.10 -6.88
N ARG A 6 -1.62 -15.35 -7.87
CA ARG A 6 -3.06 -15.12 -7.74
C ARG A 6 -3.70 -16.05 -6.71
N THR A 7 -3.15 -17.25 -6.52
CA THR A 7 -3.70 -18.23 -5.58
C THR A 7 -3.07 -18.17 -4.19
N LEU A 8 -2.00 -17.37 -4.03
CA LEU A 8 -1.36 -17.20 -2.73
C LEU A 8 -2.13 -16.18 -1.88
N PRO A 9 -1.98 -16.24 -0.54
CA PRO A 9 -2.53 -15.19 0.31
C PRO A 9 -2.04 -13.82 -0.12
N CYS A 10 -2.93 -12.82 -0.05
CA CYS A 10 -2.55 -11.47 -0.42
C CYS A 10 -1.49 -10.93 0.54
N PRO A 11 -0.41 -10.30 0.03
CA PRO A 11 0.62 -9.72 0.92
C PRO A 11 0.07 -8.74 1.95
N CYS A 12 -1.07 -8.11 1.69
CA CYS A 12 -1.63 -7.12 2.60
C CYS A 12 -2.22 -7.71 3.89
N ASP A 13 -2.16 -9.03 4.04
CA ASP A 13 -2.56 -9.74 5.25
C ASP A 13 -4.06 -9.62 5.57
N ASN A 14 -4.89 -9.57 4.54
CA ASN A 14 -6.35 -9.43 4.69
C ASN A 14 -7.08 -10.77 4.65
N GLU A 15 -6.38 -11.88 4.86
CA GLU A 15 -6.92 -13.24 4.92
C GLU A 15 -7.62 -13.69 3.64
N LYS A 16 -7.34 -13.04 2.52
CA LYS A 16 -7.86 -13.40 1.21
C LYS A 16 -6.72 -13.70 0.25
N ASN A 17 -7.02 -14.48 -0.80
CA ASN A 17 -6.04 -14.67 -1.86
C ASN A 17 -5.87 -13.38 -2.64
N TYR A 18 -4.69 -13.20 -3.22
CA TYR A 18 -4.40 -12.01 -4.01
C TYR A 18 -5.46 -11.77 -5.08
N SER A 19 -5.90 -12.83 -5.79
CA SER A 19 -6.90 -12.71 -6.84
C SER A 19 -8.25 -12.21 -6.37
N GLU A 20 -8.53 -12.32 -5.06
CA GLU A 20 -9.79 -11.88 -4.47
C GLU A 20 -9.60 -10.62 -3.61
N CYS A 21 -8.44 -10.02 -3.67
CA CYS A 21 -8.09 -8.89 -2.82
C CYS A 21 -7.42 -7.78 -3.64
N CYS A 22 -6.12 -7.58 -3.49
CA CYS A 22 -5.43 -6.43 -4.08
C CYS A 22 -5.35 -6.45 -5.60
N SER A 23 -5.55 -7.62 -6.25
CA SER A 23 -5.52 -7.69 -7.71
C SER A 23 -6.58 -6.79 -8.36
N ALA A 24 -7.70 -6.55 -7.67
CA ALA A 24 -8.75 -5.66 -8.18
C ALA A 24 -8.21 -4.26 -8.45
N TYR A 25 -7.26 -3.82 -7.64
CA TYR A 25 -6.69 -2.47 -7.72
C TYR A 25 -5.42 -2.45 -8.56
N LEU A 26 -4.51 -3.39 -8.32
CA LEU A 26 -3.23 -3.44 -9.02
C LEU A 26 -3.36 -3.88 -10.48
N ASP A 27 -4.18 -4.91 -10.73
CA ASP A 27 -4.27 -5.53 -12.05
C ASP A 27 -5.50 -5.07 -12.84
N GLU A 28 -6.63 -4.84 -12.16
CA GLU A 28 -7.88 -4.50 -12.83
C GLU A 28 -8.18 -3.00 -12.84
N GLY A 29 -7.40 -2.20 -12.14
CA GLY A 29 -7.52 -0.75 -12.17
C GLY A 29 -8.72 -0.17 -11.45
N LYS A 30 -9.35 -0.93 -10.56
CA LYS A 30 -10.48 -0.43 -9.79
C LYS A 30 -10.01 0.57 -8.74
N PHE A 31 -10.86 1.54 -8.42
CA PHE A 31 -10.58 2.49 -7.35
C PHE A 31 -10.81 1.83 -6.00
N ALA A 32 -9.90 2.05 -5.06
CA ALA A 32 -10.08 1.56 -3.70
C ALA A 32 -11.26 2.30 -3.03
N PRO A 33 -12.16 1.57 -2.38
CA PRO A 33 -13.34 2.20 -1.77
C PRO A 33 -13.02 2.98 -0.49
N SER A 34 -11.86 2.76 0.11
CA SER A 34 -11.46 3.44 1.34
C SER A 34 -9.96 3.65 1.37
N ALA A 35 -9.53 4.55 2.26
CA ALA A 35 -8.10 4.79 2.46
C ALA A 35 -7.40 3.54 2.97
N GLU A 36 -8.04 2.77 3.85
CA GLU A 36 -7.44 1.52 4.32
C GLU A 36 -7.20 0.54 3.18
N THR A 37 -8.18 0.38 2.30
CA THR A 37 -8.02 -0.50 1.14
C THR A 37 -6.91 -0.01 0.23
N LEU A 38 -6.82 1.30 0.02
CA LEU A 38 -5.73 1.86 -0.77
C LEU A 38 -4.38 1.58 -0.10
N MET A 39 -4.27 1.80 1.21
CA MET A 39 -3.04 1.55 1.94
C MET A 39 -2.61 0.09 1.80
N ARG A 40 -3.55 -0.86 1.94
CA ARG A 40 -3.25 -2.29 1.79
C ARG A 40 -2.76 -2.62 0.38
N SER A 41 -3.40 -2.03 -0.63
CA SER A 41 -2.99 -2.27 -2.02
C SER A 41 -1.62 -1.68 -2.31
N ARG A 42 -1.29 -0.53 -1.72
CA ARG A 42 0.04 0.07 -1.87
C ARG A 42 1.12 -0.78 -1.20
N TYR A 43 0.83 -1.36 -0.02
CA TYR A 43 1.76 -2.30 0.61
C TYR A 43 2.03 -3.48 -0.33
N THR A 44 0.98 -4.08 -0.89
CA THR A 44 1.13 -5.18 -1.84
C THR A 44 1.95 -4.74 -3.06
N ALA A 45 1.75 -3.50 -3.52
CA ALA A 45 2.52 -2.96 -4.64
C ALA A 45 4.02 -2.87 -4.31
N TYR A 46 4.38 -2.52 -3.08
CA TYR A 46 5.78 -2.55 -2.65
C TYR A 46 6.32 -3.98 -2.67
N VAL A 47 5.55 -4.94 -2.16
CA VAL A 47 5.97 -6.35 -2.14
C VAL A 47 6.20 -6.86 -3.56
N LEU A 48 5.31 -6.54 -4.50
CA LEU A 48 5.36 -7.01 -5.87
C LEU A 48 6.15 -6.08 -6.79
N GLN A 49 6.71 -5.00 -6.26
CA GLN A 49 7.49 -4.01 -7.01
C GLN A 49 6.71 -3.39 -8.17
N ARG A 50 5.46 -3.01 -7.90
CA ARG A 50 4.58 -2.36 -8.88
C ARG A 50 4.72 -0.85 -8.77
N ASN A 51 5.85 -0.35 -9.30
CA ASN A 51 6.21 1.06 -9.25
C ASN A 51 5.14 1.97 -9.87
N ASP A 52 4.59 1.57 -11.00
CA ASP A 52 3.55 2.33 -11.69
C ASP A 52 2.32 2.56 -10.81
N TYR A 53 1.90 1.54 -10.09
CA TYR A 53 0.74 1.65 -9.19
C TYR A 53 1.02 2.62 -8.05
N LEU A 54 2.21 2.52 -7.44
CA LEU A 54 2.60 3.41 -6.35
C LEU A 54 2.62 4.86 -6.80
N MET A 55 3.16 5.13 -8.00
CA MET A 55 3.23 6.49 -8.53
C MET A 55 1.85 7.05 -8.83
N LYS A 56 0.99 6.29 -9.49
CA LYS A 56 -0.32 6.82 -9.88
C LYS A 56 -1.27 7.00 -8.69
N THR A 57 -1.04 6.30 -7.58
CA THR A 57 -1.86 6.44 -6.37
C THR A 57 -1.25 7.39 -5.34
N TRP A 58 -0.15 8.02 -5.67
CA TRP A 58 0.49 9.05 -4.85
C TRP A 58 -0.04 10.41 -5.28
N HIS A 59 -0.46 11.24 -4.31
CA HIS A 59 -1.04 12.55 -4.61
C HIS A 59 -0.03 13.38 -5.42
N PRO A 60 -0.47 14.05 -6.51
CA PRO A 60 0.46 14.82 -7.36
C PRO A 60 1.30 15.85 -6.62
N GLU A 61 0.76 16.47 -5.55
CA GLU A 61 1.48 17.50 -4.81
C GLU A 61 2.69 16.97 -4.04
N THR A 62 2.70 15.68 -3.70
CA THR A 62 3.76 15.09 -2.88
C THR A 62 4.47 13.94 -3.59
N ARG A 63 4.02 13.59 -4.79
CA ARG A 63 4.57 12.47 -5.56
C ARG A 63 6.03 12.71 -5.89
N PRO A 64 6.93 11.75 -5.58
CA PRO A 64 8.33 11.87 -5.98
C PRO A 64 8.48 11.75 -7.50
N ILE A 65 9.62 12.17 -8.02
CA ILE A 65 9.90 12.09 -9.46
C ILE A 65 9.93 10.64 -9.91
N ASN A 66 10.54 9.76 -9.10
CA ASN A 66 10.57 8.33 -9.38
C ASN A 66 10.79 7.55 -8.08
N LEU A 67 10.55 6.24 -8.16
CA LEU A 67 10.82 5.31 -7.06
C LEU A 67 11.79 4.24 -7.56
N ASN A 68 12.87 4.01 -6.80
CA ASN A 68 13.89 3.03 -7.16
C ASN A 68 13.63 1.70 -6.46
N LEU A 69 12.50 1.05 -6.75
CA LEU A 69 12.15 -0.21 -6.11
C LEU A 69 13.10 -1.34 -6.49
N ILE A 70 13.69 -1.27 -7.69
CA ILE A 70 14.61 -2.32 -8.16
C ILE A 70 15.85 -2.41 -7.27
N THR A 71 16.28 -1.27 -6.69
CA THR A 71 17.45 -1.24 -5.81
C THR A 71 17.11 -1.48 -4.35
N ASP A 72 15.84 -1.62 -4.03
CA ASP A 72 15.40 -1.86 -2.66
C ASP A 72 15.72 -3.31 -2.27
N GLN A 73 16.56 -3.47 -1.24
CA GLN A 73 16.95 -4.78 -0.73
C GLN A 73 16.03 -5.29 0.37
N SER A 74 14.97 -4.57 0.66
CA SER A 74 14.04 -4.95 1.72
C SER A 74 13.20 -6.15 1.32
N LYS A 75 13.02 -7.07 2.28
CA LYS A 75 12.10 -8.18 2.14
C LYS A 75 10.92 -7.93 3.08
N TRP A 76 9.74 -7.74 2.52
CA TRP A 76 8.55 -7.44 3.31
C TRP A 76 8.02 -8.69 3.99
N LEU A 77 7.71 -8.58 5.29
CA LEU A 77 7.35 -9.72 6.14
C LEU A 77 5.89 -9.69 6.59
N GLY A 78 5.23 -8.55 6.56
CA GLY A 78 3.84 -8.47 6.98
C GLY A 78 3.38 -7.05 7.26
N LEU A 79 2.07 -6.91 7.37
CA LEU A 79 1.41 -5.64 7.59
C LEU A 79 0.36 -5.79 8.69
N THR A 80 0.34 -4.85 9.63
CA THR A 80 -0.72 -4.74 10.62
C THR A 80 -1.31 -3.34 10.55
N VAL A 81 -2.59 -3.24 10.22
CA VAL A 81 -3.30 -1.97 10.26
C VAL A 81 -3.83 -1.78 11.68
N LYS A 82 -3.36 -0.71 12.35
CA LYS A 82 -3.72 -0.43 13.74
C LYS A 82 -5.00 0.38 13.83
N ARG A 83 -5.21 1.30 12.90
CA ARG A 83 -6.34 2.22 12.95
C ARG A 83 -6.57 2.80 11.56
N SER A 84 -7.84 2.99 11.21
CA SER A 84 -8.23 3.65 9.98
C SER A 84 -9.41 4.55 10.29
N GLU A 85 -9.34 5.82 9.88
CA GLU A 85 -10.34 6.81 10.21
C GLU A 85 -10.52 7.80 9.07
N GLN A 86 -11.76 7.98 8.63
CA GLN A 86 -12.08 9.03 7.69
C GLN A 86 -12.36 10.31 8.48
N THR A 87 -11.47 11.29 8.33
CA THR A 87 -11.52 12.53 9.15
C THR A 87 -12.35 13.63 8.50
N ALA A 88 -12.64 13.51 7.21
CA ALA A 88 -13.48 14.44 6.45
C ALA A 88 -13.97 13.71 5.19
N PRO A 89 -14.95 14.26 4.46
CA PRO A 89 -15.41 13.59 3.24
C PRO A 89 -14.31 13.25 2.24
N ASP A 90 -13.22 14.02 2.20
CA ASP A 90 -12.11 13.82 1.28
C ASP A 90 -10.77 13.57 1.98
N GLN A 91 -10.77 13.27 3.28
CA GLN A 91 -9.54 13.07 4.05
C GLN A 91 -9.67 11.85 4.95
N ALA A 92 -8.57 11.13 5.10
CA ALA A 92 -8.51 9.96 5.98
C ALA A 92 -7.08 9.75 6.47
N ILE A 93 -6.97 9.01 7.59
CA ILE A 93 -5.67 8.57 8.10
C ILE A 93 -5.71 7.05 8.27
N VAL A 94 -4.53 6.42 8.13
CA VAL A 94 -4.35 5.00 8.42
C VAL A 94 -3.07 4.85 9.20
N GLU A 95 -3.17 4.26 10.38
CA GLU A 95 -2.00 3.92 11.19
C GLU A 95 -1.68 2.46 10.99
N PHE A 96 -0.42 2.14 10.67
CA PHE A 96 -0.03 0.77 10.40
C PHE A 96 1.40 0.50 10.82
N ILE A 97 1.71 -0.79 10.96
CA ILE A 97 3.07 -1.28 11.15
C ILE A 97 3.37 -2.24 10.00
N ALA A 98 4.43 -1.95 9.25
CA ALA A 98 4.94 -2.83 8.21
C ALA A 98 6.26 -3.42 8.71
N ARG A 99 6.38 -4.75 8.60
CA ARG A 99 7.59 -5.45 9.02
C ARG A 99 8.38 -5.87 7.80
N TYR A 100 9.70 -5.70 7.87
CA TYR A 100 10.57 -6.02 6.74
C TYR A 100 11.95 -6.43 7.25
N LYS A 101 12.74 -7.00 6.34
CA LYS A 101 14.09 -7.44 6.64
C LYS A 101 15.08 -6.77 5.70
N VAL A 102 16.17 -6.27 6.24
CA VAL A 102 17.26 -5.71 5.46
C VAL A 102 18.55 -6.37 5.95
N ASN A 103 19.29 -6.99 5.04
CA ASN A 103 20.53 -7.67 5.36
C ASN A 103 20.38 -8.67 6.51
N GLY A 104 19.27 -9.41 6.52
CA GLY A 104 19.02 -10.42 7.54
C GLY A 104 18.50 -9.88 8.86
N LYS A 105 18.34 -8.56 9.01
CA LYS A 105 17.86 -7.96 10.25
C LYS A 105 16.40 -7.51 10.10
N ALA A 106 15.56 -7.96 11.04
CA ALA A 106 14.15 -7.57 11.05
C ALA A 106 14.00 -6.12 11.50
N GLN A 107 13.16 -5.39 10.78
CA GLN A 107 12.85 -3.98 11.05
C GLN A 107 11.35 -3.80 11.05
N ARG A 108 10.89 -2.68 11.61
CA ARG A 108 9.49 -2.32 11.54
C ARG A 108 9.34 -0.86 11.21
N LEU A 109 8.38 -0.55 10.35
CA LEU A 109 7.98 0.81 10.03
C LEU A 109 6.61 1.05 10.64
N HIS A 110 6.53 2.00 11.57
CA HIS A 110 5.27 2.40 12.18
C HIS A 110 4.96 3.82 11.70
N GLU A 111 3.85 3.96 10.99
CA GLU A 111 3.52 5.22 10.34
C GLU A 111 2.03 5.54 10.50
N ILE A 112 1.72 6.83 10.59
CA ILE A 112 0.36 7.33 10.39
C ILE A 112 0.37 8.05 9.06
N SER A 113 -0.31 7.46 8.07
CA SER A 113 -0.38 8.00 6.71
C SER A 113 -1.62 8.85 6.53
N ARG A 114 -1.49 9.93 5.79
CA ARG A 114 -2.61 10.79 5.42
C ARG A 114 -2.99 10.54 3.95
N PHE A 115 -4.30 10.50 3.71
CA PHE A 115 -4.85 10.23 2.39
C PHE A 115 -5.84 11.32 2.01
N LYS A 116 -5.94 11.59 0.72
CA LYS A 116 -6.88 12.56 0.19
C LYS A 116 -7.68 11.95 -0.96
N ARG A 117 -8.96 12.27 -1.01
CA ARG A 117 -9.84 11.78 -2.07
C ARG A 117 -10.12 12.90 -3.07
N ILE A 118 -9.92 12.60 -4.36
CA ILE A 118 -10.20 13.50 -5.47
C ILE A 118 -11.03 12.71 -6.49
N ASP A 119 -12.22 13.22 -6.82
CA ASP A 119 -13.09 12.59 -7.83
C ASP A 119 -13.29 11.10 -7.57
N LYS A 120 -13.64 10.75 -6.32
CA LYS A 120 -13.94 9.39 -5.90
C LYS A 120 -12.73 8.46 -5.80
N GLN A 121 -11.52 8.97 -6.03
CA GLN A 121 -10.31 8.17 -5.93
C GLN A 121 -9.47 8.64 -4.75
N TRP A 122 -9.05 7.69 -3.91
CA TRP A 122 -8.15 7.96 -2.80
C TRP A 122 -6.70 7.99 -3.29
N TYR A 123 -5.91 8.91 -2.71
CA TYR A 123 -4.48 9.06 -2.98
C TYR A 123 -3.72 9.11 -1.66
N TYR A 124 -2.54 8.50 -1.63
CA TYR A 124 -1.60 8.68 -0.53
C TYR A 124 -1.02 10.10 -0.61
N LEU A 125 -1.06 10.82 0.48
CA LEU A 125 -0.54 12.18 0.52
C LEU A 125 0.85 12.22 1.14
N ASP A 126 0.95 11.91 2.43
CA ASP A 126 2.18 11.87 3.20
C ASP A 126 1.95 11.09 4.50
N GLY A 127 2.94 11.08 5.37
CA GLY A 127 2.77 10.39 6.64
C GLY A 127 3.82 10.81 7.66
N ASP A 128 3.55 10.43 8.91
CA ASP A 128 4.46 10.65 10.03
C ASP A 128 4.98 9.31 10.51
N ILE A 129 6.31 9.17 10.57
CA ILE A 129 6.96 7.98 11.10
C ILE A 129 6.99 8.11 12.62
N LEU A 130 6.58 7.06 13.32
CA LEU A 130 6.53 7.04 14.78
C LEU A 130 7.74 6.33 15.39
#